data_d4cf60a493e740896bf4caecac40c6c6
#
_entry.id   d4cf60a493e740896bf4caecac40c6c6
#
_cell.length_a   1.000
_cell.length_b   1.000
_cell.length_c   1.000
_cell.angle_alpha   90.00
_cell.angle_beta   90.00
_cell.angle_gamma   90.00
#
_symmetry.space_group_name_H-M   'P 1'
#
loop_
_entity.id
_entity.type
_entity.pdbx_description
1 polymer ?
#
loop_
_entity_poly.entity_id
_entity_poly.type
_entity_poly.pdbx_seq_one_letter_code
_entity_poly.pdbx_strand_id
1 'polypeptide(L)'
;MAEEDLIFGKNRHFFGGIEPSNMLTFTAHGGMSQGQYCVLITATLPNDTVINEQTLCTVKGAIIRRKTTDYPKDEFDGDLVADIKESTTFMDFGLSSTGTYYYAAFPYTTQGVYNRNKSNRAVVNEPEPMKEFSAKSVYVSASDTVKVEITAKLPSSVAGAVIRRSTTGYPTSETEGELFKNITANGTYTDTNVTVGVVYYYSAFPYTSTGAYNRSEANRTSVTPKKRDYLFGYDLVKATPSPTGRVTY
;
A
#
# COMPACT_ATOMS: atom_id res chain seq x y z
N MET A 1 51.07 -6.44 9.97
CA MET A 1 49.85 -5.97 10.65
C MET A 1 48.72 -6.50 9.83
N ALA A 2 48.01 -7.46 10.38
CA ALA A 2 47.05 -8.24 9.67
C ALA A 2 45.74 -7.46 9.45
N GLU A 3 45.12 -7.63 8.28
CA GLU A 3 43.83 -7.05 7.85
C GLU A 3 42.63 -7.49 8.69
N GLU A 4 42.82 -8.25 9.78
CA GLU A 4 41.76 -8.79 10.64
C GLU A 4 41.20 -7.82 11.68
N ASP A 5 41.81 -6.64 11.86
CA ASP A 5 41.37 -5.69 12.91
C ASP A 5 40.30 -4.68 12.47
N LEU A 6 39.77 -4.77 11.24
CA LEU A 6 38.85 -3.75 10.68
C LEU A 6 37.37 -4.12 10.76
N ILE A 7 37.00 -5.36 11.10
CA ILE A 7 35.58 -5.79 11.05
C ILE A 7 34.93 -5.87 12.42
N PHE A 8 35.69 -6.10 13.49
CA PHE A 8 35.13 -6.14 14.85
C PHE A 8 36.04 -5.41 15.82
N GLY A 9 35.74 -4.11 16.07
CA GLY A 9 36.39 -3.37 17.14
C GLY A 9 36.21 -4.13 18.46
N LYS A 10 37.32 -4.47 19.11
CA LYS A 10 37.38 -5.03 20.46
C LYS A 10 36.50 -4.18 21.38
N ASN A 11 35.44 -4.77 21.99
CA ASN A 11 34.52 -4.20 22.97
C ASN A 11 33.23 -3.53 22.41
N ARG A 12 32.55 -4.10 21.43
CA ARG A 12 31.11 -3.91 21.31
C ARG A 12 30.42 -5.21 21.71
N HIS A 13 29.89 -5.26 22.92
CA HIS A 13 28.82 -6.18 23.24
C HIS A 13 27.64 -5.81 22.31
N PHE A 14 27.45 -6.58 21.25
CA PHE A 14 26.20 -6.56 20.49
C PHE A 14 25.10 -7.10 21.41
N PHE A 15 24.36 -6.20 22.08
CA PHE A 15 23.16 -6.53 22.86
C PHE A 15 21.95 -6.76 21.95
N GLY A 16 22.12 -7.14 20.70
CA GLY A 16 21.06 -7.56 19.78
C GLY A 16 21.58 -8.70 18.95
N GLY A 17 20.96 -9.86 19.02
CA GLY A 17 21.25 -10.98 18.14
C GLY A 17 21.06 -10.59 16.67
N ILE A 18 21.71 -11.31 15.76
CA ILE A 18 21.57 -11.11 14.31
C ILE A 18 20.16 -11.53 13.91
N GLU A 19 19.47 -10.67 13.17
CA GLU A 19 18.15 -10.92 12.61
C GLU A 19 18.24 -12.02 11.54
N PRO A 20 17.31 -13.01 11.51
CA PRO A 20 17.30 -14.02 10.45
C PRO A 20 16.95 -13.39 9.11
N SER A 21 17.35 -14.01 8.02
CA SER A 21 16.96 -13.62 6.66
C SER A 21 15.43 -13.71 6.47
N ASN A 22 14.92 -13.15 5.37
CA ASN A 22 13.52 -13.31 4.98
C ASN A 22 13.20 -14.77 4.71
N MET A 23 11.91 -15.14 4.85
CA MET A 23 11.40 -16.42 4.36
C MET A 23 11.87 -16.66 2.91
N LEU A 24 12.32 -17.86 2.59
CA LEU A 24 12.66 -18.24 1.20
C LEU A 24 11.41 -18.28 0.33
N THR A 25 10.30 -18.76 0.91
CA THR A 25 8.97 -18.70 0.29
C THR A 25 7.94 -18.45 1.38
N PHE A 26 7.04 -17.49 1.10
CA PHE A 26 5.84 -17.30 1.91
C PHE A 26 4.69 -16.91 1.01
N THR A 27 3.74 -17.84 0.80
CA THR A 27 2.57 -17.64 -0.06
C THR A 27 1.29 -18.11 0.63
N ALA A 28 0.17 -17.51 0.25
CA ALA A 28 -1.15 -17.87 0.74
C ALA A 28 -2.13 -17.87 -0.45
N HIS A 29 -2.89 -18.96 -0.62
CA HIS A 29 -3.85 -19.12 -1.71
C HIS A 29 -5.18 -19.65 -1.19
N GLY A 30 -6.27 -18.92 -1.46
CA GLY A 30 -7.61 -19.33 -1.11
C GLY A 30 -8.11 -20.49 -1.99
N GLY A 31 -8.86 -21.41 -1.39
CA GLY A 31 -9.41 -22.54 -2.09
C GLY A 31 -10.43 -23.33 -1.26
N MET A 32 -10.92 -24.43 -1.82
CA MET A 32 -11.83 -25.35 -1.14
C MET A 32 -11.10 -26.64 -0.80
N SER A 33 -11.26 -27.10 0.44
CA SER A 33 -10.80 -28.42 0.89
C SER A 33 -11.88 -29.05 1.74
N GLN A 34 -12.21 -30.32 1.44
CA GLN A 34 -13.26 -31.09 2.16
C GLN A 34 -14.60 -30.35 2.28
N GLY A 35 -14.97 -29.57 1.25
CA GLY A 35 -16.20 -28.77 1.23
C GLY A 35 -16.20 -27.50 2.06
N GLN A 36 -15.06 -27.13 2.65
CA GLN A 36 -14.87 -25.89 3.41
C GLN A 36 -13.87 -24.96 2.71
N TYR A 37 -14.09 -23.67 2.83
CA TYR A 37 -13.11 -22.69 2.38
C TYR A 37 -11.92 -22.66 3.35
N CYS A 38 -10.72 -22.65 2.78
CA CYS A 38 -9.47 -22.57 3.52
C CYS A 38 -8.44 -21.77 2.75
N VAL A 39 -7.35 -21.43 3.41
CA VAL A 39 -6.18 -20.83 2.78
C VAL A 39 -5.01 -21.79 2.89
N LEU A 40 -4.46 -22.20 1.73
CA LEU A 40 -3.25 -22.97 1.64
C LEU A 40 -2.05 -22.04 1.83
N ILE A 41 -1.25 -22.29 2.85
CA ILE A 41 -0.05 -21.52 3.18
C ILE A 41 1.17 -22.39 2.88
N THR A 42 2.08 -21.87 2.05
CA THR A 42 3.40 -22.46 1.84
C THR A 42 4.43 -21.56 2.50
N ALA A 43 5.19 -22.10 3.44
CA ALA A 43 6.16 -21.39 4.25
C ALA A 43 7.51 -22.13 4.25
N THR A 44 8.52 -21.57 3.60
CA THR A 44 9.89 -22.10 3.58
C THR A 44 10.78 -21.20 4.43
N LEU A 45 11.31 -21.77 5.53
CA LEU A 45 12.18 -21.04 6.45
C LEU A 45 13.46 -20.57 5.75
N PRO A 46 14.04 -19.43 6.20
CA PRO A 46 15.36 -19.04 5.75
C PRO A 46 16.44 -20.01 6.25
N ASN A 47 17.55 -20.03 5.55
CA ASN A 47 18.74 -20.73 6.01
C ASN A 47 19.40 -20.01 7.19
N ASP A 48 20.20 -20.74 7.96
CA ASP A 48 21.11 -20.15 8.93
C ASP A 48 22.08 -19.16 8.23
N THR A 49 22.43 -18.09 8.92
CA THR A 49 23.42 -17.16 8.42
C THR A 49 24.81 -17.62 8.82
N VAL A 50 25.62 -17.97 7.82
CA VAL A 50 27.01 -18.43 7.99
C VAL A 50 27.94 -17.47 7.25
N ILE A 51 28.98 -16.96 7.93
CA ILE A 51 30.04 -16.12 7.36
C ILE A 51 31.38 -16.71 7.79
N ASN A 52 32.29 -16.93 6.85
CA ASN A 52 33.60 -17.51 7.10
C ASN A 52 33.55 -18.81 7.92
N GLU A 53 32.63 -19.71 7.53
CA GLU A 53 32.39 -21.00 8.21
C GLU A 53 31.85 -20.88 9.66
N GLN A 54 31.59 -19.66 10.13
CA GLN A 54 31.00 -19.43 11.44
C GLN A 54 29.49 -19.16 11.32
N THR A 55 28.65 -19.92 12.03
CA THR A 55 27.22 -19.69 12.14
C THR A 55 26.97 -18.49 13.04
N LEU A 56 26.46 -17.40 12.47
CA LEU A 56 26.18 -16.17 13.18
C LEU A 56 24.72 -16.10 13.64
N CYS A 57 23.81 -16.76 12.92
CA CYS A 57 22.38 -16.77 13.22
C CYS A 57 21.81 -18.15 12.90
N THR A 58 21.23 -18.81 13.91
CA THR A 58 20.53 -20.09 13.74
C THR A 58 19.02 -19.84 13.75
N VAL A 59 18.36 -20.18 12.66
CA VAL A 59 16.91 -20.08 12.51
C VAL A 59 16.24 -21.18 13.32
N LYS A 60 15.31 -20.82 14.21
CA LYS A 60 14.55 -21.76 15.03
C LYS A 60 13.17 -22.08 14.45
N GLY A 61 12.58 -21.15 13.71
CA GLY A 61 11.23 -21.28 13.17
C GLY A 61 10.66 -19.96 12.67
N ALA A 62 9.35 -19.91 12.45
CA ALA A 62 8.62 -18.70 12.13
C ALA A 62 7.23 -18.71 12.79
N ILE A 63 6.84 -17.57 13.35
CA ILE A 63 5.46 -17.30 13.77
C ILE A 63 4.68 -16.78 12.58
N ILE A 64 3.52 -17.37 12.31
CA ILE A 64 2.61 -16.94 11.25
C ILE A 64 1.37 -16.35 11.88
N ARG A 65 1.08 -15.11 11.53
CA ARG A 65 -0.08 -14.34 12.00
C ARG A 65 -1.02 -13.98 10.87
N ARG A 66 -2.31 -13.79 11.21
CA ARG A 66 -3.37 -13.40 10.28
C ARG A 66 -4.20 -12.25 10.85
N LYS A 67 -4.63 -11.34 9.97
CA LYS A 67 -5.64 -10.31 10.25
C LYS A 67 -6.58 -10.17 9.05
N THR A 68 -7.72 -9.51 9.26
CA THR A 68 -8.71 -9.24 8.22
C THR A 68 -8.69 -7.79 7.74
N THR A 69 -7.97 -6.89 8.41
CA THR A 69 -7.97 -5.45 8.15
C THR A 69 -6.69 -4.95 7.48
N ASP A 70 -5.54 -5.45 7.91
CA ASP A 70 -4.21 -5.08 7.44
C ASP A 70 -3.20 -6.18 7.75
N TYR A 71 -1.94 -6.02 7.30
CA TYR A 71 -0.90 -6.98 7.62
C TYR A 71 -0.52 -6.94 9.10
N PRO A 72 -0.37 -8.11 9.74
CA PRO A 72 0.27 -8.20 11.05
C PRO A 72 1.61 -7.46 11.07
N LYS A 73 1.87 -6.67 12.11
CA LYS A 73 3.06 -5.80 12.24
C LYS A 73 4.22 -6.52 12.91
N ASP A 74 3.88 -7.42 13.84
CA ASP A 74 4.83 -8.20 14.62
C ASP A 74 4.27 -9.58 14.98
N GLU A 75 5.06 -10.38 15.67
CA GLU A 75 4.76 -11.76 16.08
C GLU A 75 3.63 -11.91 17.11
N PHE A 76 3.06 -10.80 17.59
CA PHE A 76 1.93 -10.76 18.53
C PHE A 76 0.67 -10.15 17.93
N ASP A 77 0.78 -9.45 16.78
CA ASP A 77 -0.34 -8.73 16.15
C ASP A 77 -1.22 -9.69 15.32
N GLY A 78 -2.50 -9.76 15.67
CA GLY A 78 -3.51 -10.60 15.01
C GLY A 78 -3.60 -12.02 15.54
N ASP A 79 -4.35 -12.87 14.81
CA ASP A 79 -4.56 -14.28 15.15
C ASP A 79 -3.31 -15.12 14.92
N LEU A 80 -2.95 -15.97 15.88
CA LEU A 80 -1.89 -16.96 15.67
C LEU A 80 -2.42 -18.06 14.76
N VAL A 81 -1.79 -18.22 13.58
CA VAL A 81 -2.11 -19.30 12.65
C VAL A 81 -1.22 -20.52 12.88
N ALA A 82 0.10 -20.29 13.01
CA ALA A 82 1.06 -21.36 13.28
C ALA A 82 2.37 -20.83 13.90
N ASP A 83 3.06 -21.69 14.62
CA ASP A 83 4.47 -21.56 14.99
C ASP A 83 5.22 -22.75 14.37
N ILE A 84 5.76 -22.53 13.16
CA ILE A 84 6.44 -23.57 12.39
C ILE A 84 7.91 -23.70 12.81
N LYS A 85 8.42 -24.93 12.87
CA LYS A 85 9.82 -25.26 13.21
C LYS A 85 10.61 -25.80 12.02
N GLU A 86 9.92 -26.08 10.93
CA GLU A 86 10.45 -26.56 9.67
C GLU A 86 9.65 -25.99 8.50
N SER A 87 10.22 -26.02 7.31
CA SER A 87 9.54 -25.62 6.09
C SER A 87 8.35 -26.54 5.84
N THR A 88 7.17 -25.96 5.59
CA THR A 88 5.93 -26.73 5.52
C THR A 88 4.90 -26.06 4.62
N THR A 89 3.90 -26.86 4.21
CA THR A 89 2.68 -26.39 3.58
C THR A 89 1.50 -26.91 4.40
N PHE A 90 0.58 -26.03 4.77
CA PHE A 90 -0.57 -26.36 5.61
C PHE A 90 -1.80 -25.51 5.27
N MET A 91 -2.95 -25.85 5.82
CA MET A 91 -4.22 -25.16 5.56
C MET A 91 -4.71 -24.44 6.80
N ASP A 92 -5.11 -23.18 6.62
CA ASP A 92 -5.82 -22.37 7.60
C ASP A 92 -7.32 -22.49 7.31
N PHE A 93 -8.08 -23.08 8.24
CA PHE A 93 -9.51 -23.37 8.13
C PHE A 93 -10.38 -22.37 8.91
N GLY A 94 -11.70 -22.51 8.76
CA GLY A 94 -12.67 -21.68 9.48
C GLY A 94 -12.81 -20.26 8.90
N LEU A 95 -12.46 -20.11 7.63
CA LEU A 95 -12.44 -18.84 6.92
C LEU A 95 -13.65 -18.71 5.97
N SER A 96 -13.98 -17.46 5.60
CA SER A 96 -15.00 -17.14 4.59
C SER A 96 -14.37 -16.92 3.23
N SER A 97 -14.97 -17.46 2.17
CA SER A 97 -14.53 -17.21 0.79
C SER A 97 -14.66 -15.76 0.33
N THR A 98 -15.43 -14.96 1.05
CA THR A 98 -15.63 -13.51 0.79
C THR A 98 -14.74 -12.64 1.68
N GLY A 99 -14.04 -13.22 2.66
CA GLY A 99 -13.13 -12.49 3.56
C GLY A 99 -11.79 -12.20 2.90
N THR A 100 -11.22 -11.04 3.22
CA THR A 100 -9.81 -10.74 2.91
C THR A 100 -8.96 -11.12 4.11
N TYR A 101 -7.84 -11.80 3.85
CA TYR A 101 -6.94 -12.27 4.90
C TYR A 101 -5.51 -11.85 4.59
N TYR A 102 -4.92 -11.10 5.52
CA TYR A 102 -3.53 -10.65 5.47
C TYR A 102 -2.69 -11.52 6.40
N TYR A 103 -1.68 -12.14 5.84
CA TYR A 103 -0.74 -12.99 6.56
C TYR A 103 0.62 -12.34 6.63
N ALA A 104 1.32 -12.56 7.74
CA ALA A 104 2.73 -12.26 7.88
C ALA A 104 3.45 -13.40 8.60
N ALA A 105 4.63 -13.74 8.11
CA ALA A 105 5.54 -14.67 8.75
C ALA A 105 6.69 -13.89 9.41
N PHE A 106 7.02 -14.27 10.65
CA PHE A 106 8.08 -13.68 11.45
C PHE A 106 9.10 -14.77 11.77
N PRO A 107 10.09 -15.04 10.87
CA PRO A 107 11.16 -15.97 11.17
C PRO A 107 11.95 -15.48 12.39
N TYR A 108 12.37 -16.42 13.24
CA TYR A 108 13.07 -16.09 14.45
C TYR A 108 14.23 -17.03 14.74
N THR A 109 15.20 -16.52 15.50
CA THR A 109 16.41 -17.24 15.90
C THR A 109 16.23 -18.02 17.20
N THR A 110 17.20 -18.86 17.52
CA THR A 110 17.32 -19.52 18.84
C THR A 110 17.45 -18.54 19.99
N GLN A 111 17.87 -17.30 19.73
CA GLN A 111 17.99 -16.21 20.72
C GLN A 111 16.71 -15.34 20.83
N GLY A 112 15.67 -15.64 20.06
CA GLY A 112 14.39 -14.90 20.08
C GLY A 112 14.42 -13.57 19.32
N VAL A 113 15.31 -13.41 18.36
CA VAL A 113 15.34 -12.24 17.44
C VAL A 113 14.44 -12.53 16.27
N TYR A 114 13.52 -11.61 15.93
CA TYR A 114 12.52 -11.75 14.87
C TYR A 114 12.83 -10.86 13.68
N ASN A 115 12.58 -11.38 12.46
CA ASN A 115 12.56 -10.60 11.24
C ASN A 115 11.13 -10.16 10.95
N ARG A 116 10.90 -8.83 10.86
CA ARG A 116 9.61 -8.20 10.60
C ARG A 116 9.51 -7.56 9.21
N ASN A 117 10.34 -8.04 8.26
CA ASN A 117 10.39 -7.49 6.92
C ASN A 117 9.06 -7.69 6.17
N LYS A 118 8.67 -6.67 5.42
CA LYS A 118 7.45 -6.68 4.60
C LYS A 118 7.47 -7.73 3.47
N SER A 119 8.64 -8.25 3.09
CA SER A 119 8.77 -9.35 2.12
C SER A 119 8.18 -10.68 2.62
N ASN A 120 7.96 -10.82 3.94
CA ASN A 120 7.38 -12.01 4.56
C ASN A 120 5.86 -11.90 4.69
N ARG A 121 5.17 -11.34 3.69
CA ARG A 121 3.73 -11.07 3.71
C ARG A 121 3.03 -11.73 2.53
N ALA A 122 1.78 -12.17 2.77
CA ALA A 122 0.89 -12.67 1.73
C ALA A 122 -0.55 -12.19 2.01
N VAL A 123 -1.35 -12.07 0.97
CA VAL A 123 -2.75 -11.67 1.09
C VAL A 123 -3.64 -12.53 0.22
N VAL A 124 -4.85 -12.79 0.70
CA VAL A 124 -5.89 -13.53 -0.03
C VAL A 124 -7.13 -12.67 -0.14
N ASN A 125 -7.71 -12.59 -1.33
CA ASN A 125 -8.89 -11.80 -1.66
C ASN A 125 -8.73 -10.30 -1.34
N GLU A 126 -7.55 -9.71 -1.60
CA GLU A 126 -7.37 -8.26 -1.49
C GLU A 126 -8.33 -7.55 -2.46
N PRO A 127 -8.99 -6.44 -2.04
CA PRO A 127 -9.80 -5.66 -2.96
C PRO A 127 -8.98 -5.19 -4.16
N GLU A 128 -9.59 -5.18 -5.34
CA GLU A 128 -8.93 -4.65 -6.54
C GLU A 128 -8.66 -3.15 -6.37
N PRO A 129 -7.60 -2.61 -7.00
CA PRO A 129 -7.36 -1.18 -7.03
C PRO A 129 -8.44 -0.46 -7.85
N MET A 130 -8.51 0.87 -7.71
CA MET A 130 -9.39 1.71 -8.52
C MET A 130 -9.19 1.43 -10.01
N LYS A 131 -10.28 1.31 -10.77
CA LYS A 131 -10.23 1.18 -12.25
C LYS A 131 -9.78 2.47 -12.92
N GLU A 132 -10.13 3.61 -12.33
CA GLU A 132 -9.66 4.93 -12.73
C GLU A 132 -9.64 5.82 -11.49
N PHE A 133 -8.51 6.53 -11.30
CA PHE A 133 -8.39 7.55 -10.27
C PHE A 133 -7.48 8.66 -10.77
N SER A 134 -8.07 9.84 -11.03
CA SER A 134 -7.35 10.99 -11.56
C SER A 134 -7.89 12.29 -11.00
N ALA A 135 -7.05 13.32 -10.98
CA ALA A 135 -7.41 14.67 -10.56
C ALA A 135 -6.99 15.69 -11.62
N LYS A 136 -7.84 16.67 -11.88
CA LYS A 136 -7.54 17.80 -12.76
C LYS A 136 -7.96 19.12 -12.16
N SER A 137 -7.17 20.16 -12.42
CA SER A 137 -7.52 21.56 -12.10
C SER A 137 -8.55 22.08 -13.10
N VAL A 138 -9.58 22.73 -12.59
CA VAL A 138 -10.62 23.40 -13.40
C VAL A 138 -10.76 24.85 -12.95
N TYR A 139 -10.54 25.78 -13.87
CA TYR A 139 -10.80 27.18 -13.66
C TYR A 139 -12.23 27.53 -14.13
N VAL A 140 -12.99 28.20 -13.26
CA VAL A 140 -14.35 28.67 -13.54
C VAL A 140 -14.31 30.17 -13.77
N SER A 141 -14.26 30.59 -15.02
CA SER A 141 -14.07 32.01 -15.41
C SER A 141 -15.21 32.94 -14.93
N ALA A 142 -16.43 32.40 -14.85
CA ALA A 142 -17.60 33.19 -14.44
C ALA A 142 -17.54 33.65 -12.97
N SER A 143 -16.83 32.92 -12.11
CA SER A 143 -16.69 33.23 -10.67
C SER A 143 -15.24 33.52 -10.26
N ASP A 144 -14.29 33.52 -11.21
CA ASP A 144 -12.85 33.62 -10.96
C ASP A 144 -12.34 32.62 -9.90
N THR A 145 -12.90 31.43 -9.88
CA THR A 145 -12.57 30.39 -8.90
C THR A 145 -11.87 29.21 -9.54
N VAL A 146 -11.11 28.46 -8.73
CA VAL A 146 -10.47 27.21 -9.14
C VAL A 146 -11.01 26.08 -8.27
N LYS A 147 -11.24 24.93 -8.88
CA LYS A 147 -11.63 23.70 -8.23
C LYS A 147 -10.78 22.55 -8.76
N VAL A 148 -10.77 21.42 -8.05
CA VAL A 148 -10.22 20.17 -8.54
C VAL A 148 -11.36 19.20 -8.81
N GLU A 149 -11.37 18.60 -9.99
CA GLU A 149 -12.27 17.50 -10.32
C GLU A 149 -11.52 16.18 -10.21
N ILE A 150 -12.05 15.28 -9.37
CA ILE A 150 -11.51 13.94 -9.11
C ILE A 150 -12.42 12.93 -9.81
N THR A 151 -11.92 12.27 -10.84
CA THR A 151 -12.60 11.15 -11.50
C THR A 151 -12.24 9.86 -10.79
N ALA A 152 -13.26 9.11 -10.36
CA ALA A 152 -13.10 7.87 -9.62
C ALA A 152 -14.00 6.78 -10.19
N LYS A 153 -13.43 5.62 -10.58
CA LYS A 153 -14.17 4.42 -10.97
C LYS A 153 -13.79 3.27 -10.05
N LEU A 154 -14.76 2.78 -9.34
CA LEU A 154 -14.65 1.63 -8.43
C LEU A 154 -14.51 0.32 -9.21
N PRO A 155 -13.73 -0.66 -8.70
CA PRO A 155 -13.85 -2.04 -9.16
C PRO A 155 -15.20 -2.64 -8.74
N SER A 156 -15.62 -3.70 -9.43
CA SER A 156 -16.93 -4.34 -9.18
C SER A 156 -17.00 -5.09 -7.85
N SER A 157 -15.85 -5.43 -7.28
CA SER A 157 -15.71 -6.27 -6.08
C SER A 157 -15.73 -5.49 -4.75
N VAL A 158 -15.84 -4.15 -4.79
CA VAL A 158 -15.74 -3.31 -3.58
C VAL A 158 -17.10 -2.70 -3.19
N ALA A 159 -17.25 -2.40 -1.91
CA ALA A 159 -18.43 -1.69 -1.38
C ALA A 159 -18.32 -0.17 -1.57
N GLY A 160 -17.12 0.36 -1.71
CA GLY A 160 -16.85 1.78 -1.89
C GLY A 160 -15.36 2.11 -1.83
N ALA A 161 -15.04 3.40 -1.74
CA ALA A 161 -13.68 3.87 -1.47
C ALA A 161 -13.69 5.10 -0.55
N VAL A 162 -12.69 5.17 0.33
CA VAL A 162 -12.36 6.37 1.10
C VAL A 162 -11.32 7.14 0.29
N ILE A 163 -11.58 8.43 0.02
CA ILE A 163 -10.63 9.31 -0.64
C ILE A 163 -10.06 10.28 0.40
N ARG A 164 -8.75 10.25 0.57
CA ARG A 164 -8.00 11.15 1.44
C ARG A 164 -7.21 12.18 0.65
N ARG A 165 -6.97 13.32 1.27
CA ARG A 165 -6.23 14.45 0.70
C ARG A 165 -5.13 14.93 1.66
N SER A 166 -4.00 15.39 1.11
CA SER A 166 -2.93 16.05 1.85
C SER A 166 -2.19 17.04 0.97
N THR A 167 -1.46 17.98 1.56
CA THR A 167 -0.56 18.92 0.87
C THR A 167 0.92 18.60 1.09
N THR A 168 1.25 17.60 1.89
CA THR A 168 2.64 17.24 2.25
C THR A 168 3.11 15.93 1.62
N GLY A 169 2.20 15.14 1.04
CA GLY A 169 2.50 13.84 0.43
C GLY A 169 1.25 12.99 0.27
N TYR A 170 1.39 11.83 -0.37
CA TYR A 170 0.27 10.91 -0.54
C TYR A 170 -0.13 10.27 0.80
N PRO A 171 -1.41 10.40 1.22
CA PRO A 171 -1.91 9.57 2.31
C PRO A 171 -1.66 8.08 2.04
N THR A 172 -1.13 7.34 3.03
CA THR A 172 -0.76 5.94 2.91
C THR A 172 -1.79 4.99 3.51
N SER A 173 -2.78 5.55 4.24
CA SER A 173 -3.90 4.79 4.82
C SER A 173 -5.21 5.58 4.74
N GLU A 174 -6.32 4.86 4.91
CA GLU A 174 -7.69 5.40 4.95
C GLU A 174 -7.96 6.35 6.13
N THR A 175 -7.02 6.46 7.07
CA THR A 175 -7.13 7.37 8.23
C THR A 175 -6.14 8.53 8.19
N GLU A 176 -5.16 8.50 7.27
CA GLU A 176 -4.13 9.54 7.14
C GLU A 176 -4.60 10.69 6.25
N GLY A 177 -4.16 11.92 6.59
CA GLY A 177 -4.56 13.13 5.89
C GLY A 177 -6.00 13.56 6.17
N GLU A 178 -6.49 14.49 5.37
CA GLU A 178 -7.87 15.00 5.47
C GLU A 178 -8.83 14.09 4.70
N LEU A 179 -10.01 13.80 5.27
CA LEU A 179 -11.07 13.10 4.54
C LEU A 179 -11.63 14.03 3.46
N PHE A 180 -11.37 13.70 2.19
CA PHE A 180 -12.04 14.39 1.10
C PHE A 180 -13.47 13.85 0.90
N LYS A 181 -13.60 12.51 0.72
CA LYS A 181 -14.92 11.90 0.47
C LYS A 181 -14.93 10.39 0.67
N ASN A 182 -16.08 9.87 1.13
CA ASN A 182 -16.44 8.46 0.99
C ASN A 182 -17.34 8.31 -0.24
N ILE A 183 -17.03 7.36 -1.13
CA ILE A 183 -17.78 7.11 -2.35
C ILE A 183 -18.26 5.67 -2.42
N THR A 184 -19.46 5.46 -2.95
CA THR A 184 -20.04 4.14 -3.21
C THR A 184 -20.47 3.97 -4.67
N ALA A 185 -20.17 4.97 -5.51
CA ALA A 185 -20.51 4.98 -6.94
C ALA A 185 -19.38 5.60 -7.75
N ASN A 186 -19.34 5.25 -9.04
CA ASN A 186 -18.46 5.90 -10.01
C ASN A 186 -18.90 7.34 -10.23
N GLY A 187 -17.96 8.24 -10.45
CA GLY A 187 -18.29 9.63 -10.73
C GLY A 187 -17.10 10.57 -10.77
N THR A 188 -17.43 11.85 -11.03
CA THR A 188 -16.51 12.96 -10.87
C THR A 188 -16.95 13.77 -9.66
N TYR A 189 -16.03 13.92 -8.71
CA TYR A 189 -16.25 14.62 -7.45
C TYR A 189 -15.45 15.91 -7.45
N THR A 190 -16.05 16.98 -6.93
CA THR A 190 -15.45 18.31 -6.95
C THR A 190 -14.91 18.68 -5.59
N ASP A 191 -13.62 19.07 -5.54
CA ASP A 191 -13.00 19.69 -4.39
C ASP A 191 -12.90 21.20 -4.66
N THR A 192 -13.64 21.99 -3.91
CA THR A 192 -13.65 23.47 -3.97
C THR A 192 -12.77 24.11 -2.90
N ASN A 193 -12.31 23.33 -1.91
CA ASN A 193 -11.45 23.80 -0.84
C ASN A 193 -9.97 23.65 -1.22
N VAL A 194 -9.56 24.32 -2.30
CA VAL A 194 -8.20 24.26 -2.84
C VAL A 194 -7.62 25.65 -3.06
N THR A 195 -6.32 25.77 -2.87
CA THR A 195 -5.54 27.01 -3.06
C THR A 195 -4.72 26.91 -4.33
N VAL A 196 -4.76 27.95 -5.16
CA VAL A 196 -3.96 28.05 -6.39
C VAL A 196 -2.46 27.96 -6.06
N GLY A 197 -1.73 27.15 -6.81
CA GLY A 197 -0.28 26.96 -6.65
C GLY A 197 0.14 25.95 -5.58
N VAL A 198 -0.79 25.48 -4.74
CA VAL A 198 -0.52 24.44 -3.73
C VAL A 198 -0.71 23.05 -4.37
N VAL A 199 0.24 22.12 -4.19
CA VAL A 199 0.09 20.74 -4.64
C VAL A 199 -0.84 19.99 -3.69
N TYR A 200 -1.85 19.34 -4.24
CA TYR A 200 -2.73 18.43 -3.51
C TYR A 200 -2.47 16.99 -3.95
N TYR A 201 -2.27 16.11 -2.98
CA TYR A 201 -2.09 14.67 -3.14
C TYR A 201 -3.36 13.97 -2.69
N TYR A 202 -3.94 13.16 -3.57
CA TYR A 202 -5.12 12.35 -3.30
C TYR A 202 -4.76 10.88 -3.33
N SER A 203 -5.27 10.12 -2.37
CA SER A 203 -5.20 8.67 -2.34
C SER A 203 -6.61 8.10 -2.14
N ALA A 204 -6.98 7.12 -2.96
CA ALA A 204 -8.22 6.38 -2.81
C ALA A 204 -7.94 5.00 -2.18
N PHE A 205 -8.79 4.59 -1.25
CA PHE A 205 -8.71 3.31 -0.55
C PHE A 205 -10.01 2.54 -0.79
N PRO A 206 -10.10 1.76 -1.91
CA PRO A 206 -11.24 0.88 -2.13
C PRO A 206 -11.37 -0.13 -1.00
N TYR A 207 -12.61 -0.42 -0.56
CA TYR A 207 -12.86 -1.33 0.55
C TYR A 207 -13.96 -2.33 0.27
N THR A 208 -13.83 -3.53 0.85
CA THR A 208 -14.86 -4.56 0.85
C THR A 208 -15.92 -4.30 1.93
N SER A 209 -17.07 -4.97 1.83
CA SER A 209 -18.10 -4.96 2.87
C SER A 209 -17.60 -5.51 4.23
N THR A 210 -16.50 -6.25 4.24
CA THR A 210 -15.85 -6.77 5.46
C THR A 210 -14.80 -5.83 6.06
N GLY A 211 -14.55 -4.65 5.43
CA GLY A 211 -13.66 -3.63 5.96
C GLY A 211 -12.19 -3.77 5.58
N ALA A 212 -11.85 -4.65 4.63
CA ALA A 212 -10.51 -4.70 4.06
C ALA A 212 -10.28 -3.58 3.03
N TYR A 213 -9.12 -2.95 3.03
CA TYR A 213 -8.77 -1.82 2.16
C TYR A 213 -7.64 -2.17 1.20
N ASN A 214 -7.76 -1.74 -0.06
CA ASN A 214 -6.63 -1.71 -0.98
C ASN A 214 -5.83 -0.42 -0.79
N ARG A 215 -4.53 -0.54 -0.50
CA ARG A 215 -3.60 0.59 -0.26
C ARG A 215 -2.55 0.73 -1.36
N SER A 216 -2.84 0.21 -2.57
CA SER A 216 -1.94 0.27 -3.73
C SER A 216 -1.60 1.71 -4.11
N GLU A 217 -0.36 1.93 -4.51
CA GLU A 217 0.10 3.21 -5.07
C GLU A 217 -0.58 3.57 -6.39
N ALA A 218 -1.15 2.59 -7.10
CA ALA A 218 -1.96 2.82 -8.30
C ALA A 218 -3.22 3.67 -8.01
N ASN A 219 -3.65 3.76 -6.75
CA ASN A 219 -4.79 4.56 -6.32
C ASN A 219 -4.41 5.99 -5.91
N ARG A 220 -3.32 6.56 -6.45
CA ARG A 220 -2.81 7.88 -6.08
C ARG A 220 -2.80 8.81 -7.27
N THR A 221 -3.11 10.08 -7.03
CA THR A 221 -3.02 11.16 -8.02
C THR A 221 -2.69 12.47 -7.33
N SER A 222 -2.02 13.38 -8.04
CA SER A 222 -1.74 14.73 -7.53
C SER A 222 -2.08 15.79 -8.57
N VAL A 223 -2.36 17.00 -8.11
CA VAL A 223 -2.68 18.13 -8.96
C VAL A 223 -2.28 19.44 -8.27
N THR A 224 -1.82 20.39 -9.07
CA THR A 224 -1.64 21.78 -8.63
C THR A 224 -2.76 22.62 -9.23
N PRO A 225 -3.70 23.18 -8.43
CA PRO A 225 -4.74 24.06 -8.92
C PRO A 225 -4.13 25.31 -9.56
N LYS A 226 -4.61 25.70 -10.76
CA LYS A 226 -4.17 26.87 -11.50
C LYS A 226 -5.35 27.58 -12.16
N LYS A 227 -5.30 28.89 -12.20
CA LYS A 227 -6.39 29.69 -12.77
C LYS A 227 -6.48 29.57 -14.29
N ARG A 228 -5.35 29.51 -15.00
CA ARG A 228 -5.27 29.40 -16.46
C ARG A 228 -4.02 28.65 -16.88
N ASP A 229 -4.08 27.98 -18.02
CA ASP A 229 -2.89 27.54 -18.74
C ASP A 229 -2.44 28.65 -19.68
N TYR A 230 -1.33 29.30 -19.36
CA TYR A 230 -0.72 30.26 -20.29
C TYR A 230 0.27 29.51 -21.17
N LEU A 231 -0.03 29.41 -22.48
CA LEU A 231 0.99 29.12 -23.48
C LEU A 231 1.68 30.46 -23.80
N PHE A 232 2.96 30.57 -23.43
CA PHE A 232 3.81 31.71 -23.74
C PHE A 232 3.35 33.09 -23.19
N GLY A 233 2.66 33.12 -22.07
CA GLY A 233 2.28 34.39 -21.44
C GLY A 233 1.10 35.12 -22.10
N TYR A 234 0.47 34.52 -23.10
CA TYR A 234 -0.71 35.07 -23.75
C TYR A 234 -1.94 34.22 -23.47
N ASP A 235 -3.05 34.88 -23.13
CA ASP A 235 -4.37 34.24 -23.15
C ASP A 235 -4.66 33.80 -24.60
N LEU A 236 -4.92 32.55 -24.82
CA LEU A 236 -5.58 32.07 -26.05
C LEU A 236 -7.04 32.57 -26.00
N VAL A 237 -7.23 33.86 -26.23
CA VAL A 237 -8.54 34.37 -26.61
C VAL A 237 -8.87 33.67 -27.92
N LYS A 238 -9.95 32.88 -27.97
CA LYS A 238 -10.50 32.39 -29.23
C LYS A 238 -10.70 33.61 -30.10
N ALA A 239 -9.82 33.82 -31.09
CA ALA A 239 -10.05 34.78 -32.14
C ALA A 239 -11.32 34.33 -32.86
N THR A 240 -12.43 34.98 -32.59
CA THR A 240 -13.60 34.90 -33.47
C THR A 240 -13.21 35.49 -34.80
N PRO A 241 -13.21 34.72 -35.90
CA PRO A 241 -12.90 35.31 -37.20
C PRO A 241 -13.89 36.46 -37.45
N SER A 242 -13.35 37.62 -37.77
CA SER A 242 -14.16 38.72 -38.29
C SER A 242 -14.88 38.25 -39.56
N PRO A 243 -16.19 38.55 -39.72
CA PRO A 243 -16.91 38.17 -40.91
C PRO A 243 -16.35 38.76 -42.22
N THR A 244 -15.37 39.68 -42.13
CA THR A 244 -14.74 40.37 -43.26
C THR A 244 -13.34 39.85 -43.58
N GLY A 245 -12.83 38.80 -42.91
CA GLY A 245 -11.51 38.21 -43.22
C GLY A 245 -10.31 39.13 -42.96
N ARG A 246 -10.47 40.31 -42.28
CA ARG A 246 -9.36 41.16 -41.91
C ARG A 246 -9.00 40.95 -40.43
N VAL A 247 -7.77 40.54 -40.19
CA VAL A 247 -7.17 40.53 -38.86
C VAL A 247 -6.71 41.93 -38.58
N THR A 248 -7.36 42.62 -37.64
CA THR A 248 -6.83 43.87 -37.03
C THR A 248 -6.08 43.53 -35.79
N TYR A 249 -4.81 43.91 -35.74
CA TYR A 249 -3.93 43.79 -34.59
C TYR A 249 -4.27 44.87 -33.54
#